data_b7f73cff5967b4fdf6bde26c39f0b117
#
_entry.id   b7f73cff5967b4fdf6bde26c39f0b117
#
_cell.length_a   1.000
_cell.length_b   1.000
_cell.length_c   1.000
_cell.angle_alpha   90.00
_cell.angle_beta   90.00
_cell.angle_gamma   90.00
#
_symmetry.space_group_name_H-M   'P 1'
#
loop_
_entity.id
_entity.type
_entity.pdbx_description
1 polymer ?
#
loop_
_entity_poly.entity_id
_entity_poly.type
_entity_poly.pdbx_seq_one_letter_code
_entity_poly.pdbx_strand_id
1 'polypeptide(L)' 'MFDTRGLATILAALLFWSEEISPSGNDTAKHYLKSVKMTGVEPLTVREIQRLSARLRRSHRPK' A
#
# COMPACT_ATOMS: atom_id res chain seq x y z
N MET A 1 7.19 -1.67 15.17
CA MET A 1 6.53 -0.43 14.73
C MET A 1 7.45 0.38 13.85
N PHE A 2 6.89 1.14 12.92
CA PHE A 2 7.68 1.90 11.95
C PHE A 2 8.28 3.15 12.58
N ASP A 3 9.49 3.53 12.17
CA ASP A 3 9.97 4.88 12.43
C ASP A 3 9.37 5.83 11.37
N THR A 4 9.67 7.13 11.49
CA THR A 4 9.11 8.12 10.57
C THR A 4 9.55 7.87 9.13
N ARG A 5 10.79 7.47 8.92
CA ARG A 5 11.29 7.19 7.57
C ARG A 5 10.60 5.97 6.97
N GLY A 6 10.43 4.93 7.78
CA GLY A 6 9.73 3.72 7.33
C GLY A 6 8.30 4.02 6.96
N LEU A 7 7.60 4.76 7.81
CA LEU A 7 6.23 5.13 7.54
C LEU A 7 6.11 5.97 6.28
N ALA A 8 6.98 6.96 6.12
CA ALA A 8 6.96 7.81 4.94
C ALA A 8 7.14 6.99 3.67
N THR A 9 8.06 6.02 3.70
CA THR A 9 8.30 5.15 2.56
C THR A 9 7.06 4.30 2.24
N ILE A 10 6.44 3.75 3.28
CA ILE A 10 5.23 2.95 3.08
C ILE A 10 4.10 3.79 2.49
N LEU A 11 3.89 4.99 3.01
CA LEU A 11 2.84 5.87 2.51
C LEU A 11 3.10 6.26 1.05
N ALA A 12 4.35 6.56 0.72
CA ALA A 12 4.72 6.88 -0.66
C ALA A 12 4.51 5.68 -1.57
N ALA A 13 4.86 4.48 -1.11
CA ALA A 13 4.66 3.26 -1.87
C ALA A 13 3.18 2.98 -2.11
N LEU A 14 2.34 3.22 -1.09
CA LEU A 14 0.90 3.06 -1.24
C LEU A 14 0.32 4.06 -2.22
N LEU A 15 0.80 5.29 -2.21
CA LEU A 15 0.39 6.29 -3.17
C LEU A 15 0.76 5.86 -4.59
N PHE A 16 2.00 5.42 -4.78
CA PHE A 16 2.45 4.90 -6.06
C PHE A 16 1.55 3.75 -6.53
N TRP A 17 1.27 2.81 -5.61
CA TRP A 17 0.42 1.68 -5.92
C TRP A 17 -0.96 2.13 -6.40
N SER A 18 -1.56 3.11 -5.71
CA SER A 18 -2.90 3.58 -6.05
C SER A 18 -2.93 4.34 -7.38
N GLU A 19 -1.83 5.00 -7.75
CA GLU A 19 -1.78 5.80 -8.97
C GLU A 19 -1.30 5.01 -10.18
N GLU A 20 -0.42 4.05 -10.00
CA GLU A 20 0.22 3.35 -11.10
C GLU A 20 -0.19 1.88 -11.21
N ILE A 21 -0.30 1.18 -10.10
CA ILE A 21 -0.55 -0.25 -10.13
C ILE A 21 -2.03 -0.57 -10.20
N SER A 22 -2.84 0.03 -9.34
CA SER A 22 -4.28 -0.24 -9.31
C SER A 22 -4.97 0.09 -10.65
N PRO A 23 -4.68 1.25 -11.28
CA PRO A 23 -5.30 1.54 -12.57
C PRO A 23 -4.85 0.62 -13.70
N SER A 24 -3.68 -0.03 -13.57
CA SER A 24 -3.19 -0.96 -14.57
C SER A 24 -3.92 -2.30 -14.57
N GLY A 25 -4.73 -2.55 -13.53
CA GLY A 25 -5.55 -3.75 -13.45
C GLY A 25 -5.02 -4.76 -12.47
N ASN A 26 -5.88 -5.74 -12.18
CA ASN A 26 -5.58 -6.74 -11.15
C ASN A 26 -4.41 -7.65 -11.52
N ASP A 27 -4.20 -7.89 -12.81
CA ASP A 27 -3.09 -8.76 -13.22
C ASP A 27 -1.74 -8.16 -12.82
N THR A 28 -1.58 -6.84 -13.02
CA THR A 28 -0.37 -6.16 -12.62
C THR A 28 -0.20 -6.21 -11.11
N ALA A 29 -1.26 -5.91 -10.36
CA ALA A 29 -1.21 -5.94 -8.91
C ALA A 29 -0.86 -7.33 -8.40
N LYS A 30 -1.46 -8.37 -8.98
CA LYS A 30 -1.20 -9.74 -8.56
C LYS A 30 0.24 -10.16 -8.85
N HIS A 31 0.83 -9.64 -9.92
CA HIS A 31 2.23 -9.90 -10.22
C HIS A 31 3.13 -9.41 -9.07
N TYR A 32 2.87 -8.21 -8.56
CA TYR A 32 3.66 -7.68 -7.45
C TYR A 32 3.40 -8.41 -6.14
N LEU A 33 2.15 -8.82 -5.89
CA LEU A 33 1.84 -9.62 -4.72
C LEU A 33 2.58 -10.96 -4.77
N LYS A 34 2.66 -11.57 -5.94
CA LYS A 34 3.42 -12.81 -6.12
C LYS A 34 4.89 -12.59 -5.82
N SER A 35 5.44 -11.43 -6.18
CA SER A 35 6.84 -11.12 -5.95
C SER A 35 7.19 -11.10 -4.46
N VAL A 36 6.22 -10.80 -3.60
CA VAL A 36 6.41 -10.84 -2.14
C VAL A 36 5.81 -12.10 -1.54
N LYS A 37 5.53 -13.11 -2.38
CA LYS A 37 5.03 -14.44 -1.98
C LYS A 37 3.67 -14.38 -1.29
N MET A 38 2.83 -13.45 -1.73
CA MET A 38 1.47 -13.28 -1.21
C MET A 38 0.45 -13.60 -2.29
N THR A 39 0.55 -14.80 -2.87
CA THR A 39 -0.39 -15.25 -3.89
C THR A 39 -1.75 -15.57 -3.25
N GLY A 40 -2.80 -15.44 -4.07
CA GLY A 40 -4.15 -15.75 -3.60
C GLY A 40 -4.81 -14.65 -2.80
N VAL A 41 -4.13 -13.50 -2.65
CA VAL A 41 -4.67 -12.35 -1.94
C VAL A 41 -5.23 -11.37 -2.96
N GLU A 42 -6.42 -10.86 -2.69
CA GLU A 42 -7.02 -9.85 -3.56
C GLU A 42 -6.35 -8.50 -3.34
N PRO A 43 -5.93 -7.81 -4.42
CA PRO A 43 -5.35 -6.48 -4.27
C PRO A 43 -6.36 -5.50 -3.69
N LEU A 44 -5.89 -4.55 -2.92
CA LEU A 44 -6.74 -3.50 -2.39
C LEU A 44 -7.17 -2.55 -3.52
N THR A 45 -8.39 -2.05 -3.42
CA THR A 45 -8.84 -0.98 -4.30
C THR A 45 -8.18 0.34 -3.89
N VAL A 46 -8.27 1.35 -4.76
CA VAL A 46 -7.75 2.69 -4.44
C VAL A 46 -8.37 3.20 -3.15
N ARG A 47 -9.67 3.03 -2.98
CA ARG A 47 -10.36 3.49 -1.76
C ARG A 47 -9.84 2.77 -0.52
N GLU A 48 -9.61 1.47 -0.63
CA GLU A 48 -9.07 0.69 0.49
C GLU A 48 -7.65 1.13 0.83
N ILE A 49 -6.85 1.44 -0.18
CA ILE A 49 -5.49 1.94 0.03
C ILE A 49 -5.52 3.28 0.75
N GLN A 50 -6.44 4.17 0.37
CA GLN A 50 -6.59 5.46 1.03
C GLN A 50 -6.96 5.29 2.50
N ARG A 51 -7.85 4.35 2.80
CA ARG A 51 -8.22 4.06 4.19
C ARG A 51 -7.05 3.51 4.98
N LEU A 52 -6.29 2.59 4.38
CA LEU A 52 -5.11 2.04 5.02
C LEU A 52 -4.08 3.13 5.31
N SER A 53 -3.84 4.00 4.35
CA SER A 53 -2.91 5.12 4.53
C SER A 53 -3.33 6.02 5.69
N ALA A 54 -4.62 6.33 5.77
CA ALA A 54 -5.14 7.16 6.85
C ALA A 54 -4.97 6.47 8.21
N ARG A 55 -5.20 5.16 8.27
CA ARG A 55 -5.00 4.40 9.51
C ARG A 55 -3.54 4.41 9.94
N LEU A 56 -2.63 4.23 9.00
CA LEU A 56 -1.20 4.24 9.30
C LEU A 56 -0.77 5.61 9.84
N ARG A 57 -1.28 6.69 9.24
CA ARG A 57 -0.96 8.04 9.72
C ARG A 57 -1.46 8.27 11.13
N ARG A 58 -2.68 7.79 11.44
CA ARG A 58 -3.25 7.95 12.78
C ARG A 58 -2.53 7.09 13.81
N SER A 59 -2.06 5.91 13.41
CA SER A 59 -1.35 5.02 14.32
C SER A 59 0.03 5.53 14.67
N HIS A 60 0.64 6.31 13.78
CA HIS A 60 1.96 6.88 14.00
C HIS A 60 1.82 8.25 14.65
N ARG A 61 2.27 8.38 15.86
CA ARG A 61 2.21 9.64 16.59
C ARG A 61 3.61 10.16 16.80
N PRO A 62 4.01 11.19 16.06
CA PRO A 62 5.31 11.82 16.31
C PRO A 62 5.29 12.51 17.67
N LYS A 63 6.40 12.47 18.31
CA LYS A 63 6.53 13.14 19.63
C LYS A 63 7.18 14.50 19.48
#